data_657f85b45bdc7906f43711388c00980c
#
_entry.id   657f85b45bdc7906f43711388c00980c
#
_cell.length_a   1.000
_cell.length_b   1.000
_cell.length_c   1.000
_cell.angle_alpha   90.00
_cell.angle_beta   90.00
_cell.angle_gamma   90.00
#
_symmetry.space_group_name_H-M   'P 1'
#
loop_
_entity.id
_entity.type
_entity.pdbx_description
1 polymer ?
#
loop_
_entity_poly.entity_id
_entity_poly.type
_entity_poly.pdbx_seq_one_letter_code
_entity_poly.pdbx_strand_id
1 'polypeptide(L)'
;LYFPKIHNNFEIQKNKIQLYSNQVYVTDQVEGIVPEYLTLLHGVIDSPDIPLNVSRSYLQSDSNVRKISNYITRKVADRLQELFTTMRADYEQKWDDLKIFIEYGIITDEKFAEKAESFMLWKTTEGKYFTAEEYKEVVKGNQTDKNGTVVFLYVDDPVEKNSFLESAKAKGYDVLVMDGQLDNHYVNWYESKHKDARFVRVDSDVIDKLIQKDETLKMSLSEAQ
;
A
#
# COMPACT_ATOMS: atom_id res chain seq x y z
N LEU A 1 -14.81 -3.16 -14.86
CA LEU A 1 -13.36 -3.31 -14.63
C LEU A 1 -13.10 -4.35 -13.55
N TYR A 2 -11.98 -5.07 -13.62
CA TYR A 2 -11.54 -6.03 -12.61
C TYR A 2 -10.02 -6.04 -12.47
N PHE A 3 -9.52 -6.43 -11.30
CA PHE A 3 -8.09 -6.59 -11.02
C PHE A 3 -7.61 -7.94 -11.58
N PRO A 4 -6.63 -7.97 -12.48
CA PRO A 4 -6.01 -9.22 -12.93
C PRO A 4 -5.07 -9.76 -11.85
N LYS A 5 -4.77 -11.06 -11.89
CA LYS A 5 -3.62 -11.60 -11.16
C LYS A 5 -2.34 -11.17 -11.87
N ILE A 6 -1.43 -10.54 -11.14
CA ILE A 6 -0.12 -10.15 -11.66
C ILE A 6 0.86 -11.26 -11.29
N HIS A 7 1.27 -12.06 -12.27
CA HIS A 7 2.37 -13.00 -12.12
C HIS A 7 3.70 -12.26 -12.29
N ASN A 8 4.68 -12.62 -11.51
CA ASN A 8 6.01 -12.03 -11.22
C ASN A 8 6.86 -11.41 -12.35
N ASN A 9 6.35 -11.18 -13.52
CA ASN A 9 6.99 -10.37 -14.54
C ASN A 9 6.07 -9.19 -14.84
N PHE A 10 6.59 -7.99 -14.65
CA PHE A 10 6.05 -6.74 -15.19
C PHE A 10 6.02 -6.79 -16.74
N GLU A 11 5.48 -7.82 -17.32
CA GLU A 11 4.90 -7.68 -18.61
C GLU A 11 3.66 -6.82 -18.43
N ILE A 12 3.91 -5.52 -18.56
CA ILE A 12 2.86 -4.52 -18.80
C ILE A 12 2.11 -5.03 -20.01
N GLN A 13 1.14 -5.89 -19.79
CA GLN A 13 0.20 -6.29 -20.83
C GLN A 13 -0.64 -5.04 -21.10
N LYS A 14 -0.08 -4.19 -21.96
CA LYS A 14 -0.73 -2.99 -22.44
C LYS A 14 -2.09 -3.36 -23.01
N ASN A 15 -3.10 -2.55 -22.66
CA ASN A 15 -4.38 -2.42 -23.35
C ASN A 15 -5.39 -3.54 -23.08
N LYS A 16 -5.86 -3.63 -21.84
CA LYS A 16 -6.95 -4.55 -21.54
C LYS A 16 -8.23 -3.86 -21.08
N ILE A 17 -8.22 -2.53 -21.00
CA ILE A 17 -9.43 -1.72 -20.88
C ILE A 17 -9.83 -1.27 -22.27
N GLN A 18 -11.06 -1.57 -22.66
CA GLN A 18 -11.65 -1.12 -23.90
C GLN A 18 -12.67 -0.02 -23.62
N LEU A 19 -12.60 1.08 -24.35
CA LEU A 19 -13.54 2.19 -24.26
C LEU A 19 -14.60 2.08 -25.34
N TYR A 20 -15.83 2.28 -24.92
CA TYR A 20 -17.00 2.34 -25.76
C TYR A 20 -17.79 3.63 -25.49
N SER A 21 -18.48 4.13 -26.50
CA SER A 21 -19.46 5.20 -26.40
C SER A 21 -20.77 4.72 -26.99
N ASN A 22 -21.82 4.62 -26.17
CA ASN A 22 -23.11 4.06 -26.59
C ASN A 22 -22.97 2.69 -27.29
N GLN A 23 -22.16 1.77 -26.70
CA GLN A 23 -21.87 0.44 -27.22
C GLN A 23 -21.05 0.42 -28.54
N VAL A 24 -20.56 1.56 -28.99
CA VAL A 24 -19.64 1.66 -30.13
C VAL A 24 -18.20 1.71 -29.63
N TYR A 25 -17.36 0.81 -30.09
CA TYR A 25 -15.94 0.79 -29.77
C TYR A 25 -15.25 2.09 -30.17
N VAL A 26 -14.48 2.67 -29.27
CA VAL A 26 -13.74 3.92 -29.47
C VAL A 26 -12.24 3.65 -29.54
N THR A 27 -11.67 3.06 -28.49
CA THR A 27 -10.24 2.79 -28.39
C THR A 27 -9.92 1.85 -27.23
N ASP A 28 -8.75 1.25 -27.26
CA ASP A 28 -8.12 0.54 -26.15
C ASP A 28 -6.95 1.34 -25.53
N GLN A 29 -6.66 2.52 -26.08
CA GLN A 29 -5.65 3.42 -25.54
C GLN A 29 -6.27 4.31 -24.46
N VAL A 30 -6.18 3.87 -23.21
CA VAL A 30 -6.84 4.52 -22.05
C VAL A 30 -5.95 5.51 -21.30
N GLU A 31 -4.74 5.73 -21.79
CA GLU A 31 -3.80 6.68 -21.18
C GLU A 31 -4.38 8.09 -21.15
N GLY A 32 -4.40 8.69 -19.96
CA GLY A 32 -5.00 10.02 -19.74
C GLY A 32 -6.51 10.03 -19.56
N ILE A 33 -7.19 8.89 -19.74
CA ILE A 33 -8.63 8.71 -19.48
C ILE A 33 -8.84 7.99 -18.15
N VAL A 34 -8.01 6.97 -17.90
CA VAL A 34 -7.99 6.22 -16.66
C VAL A 34 -6.71 6.61 -15.92
N PRO A 35 -6.74 6.82 -14.60
CA PRO A 35 -5.53 7.04 -13.82
C PRO A 35 -4.49 5.96 -14.06
N GLU A 36 -3.20 6.32 -14.04
CA GLU A 36 -2.12 5.43 -14.45
C GLU A 36 -2.09 4.12 -13.66
N TYR A 37 -2.28 4.18 -12.33
CA TYR A 37 -2.35 3.00 -11.47
C TYR A 37 -3.55 2.08 -11.76
N LEU A 38 -4.59 2.57 -12.45
CA LEU A 38 -5.74 1.79 -12.89
C LEU A 38 -5.62 1.27 -14.34
N THR A 39 -4.58 1.66 -15.08
CA THR A 39 -4.39 1.20 -16.47
C THR A 39 -4.09 -0.31 -16.57
N LEU A 40 -3.65 -0.90 -15.47
CA LEU A 40 -3.41 -2.35 -15.35
C LEU A 40 -4.71 -3.15 -15.13
N LEU A 41 -5.85 -2.50 -14.87
CA LEU A 41 -7.14 -3.17 -14.80
C LEU A 41 -7.56 -3.70 -16.16
N HIS A 42 -8.39 -4.73 -16.14
CA HIS A 42 -9.01 -5.29 -17.34
C HIS A 42 -10.50 -4.98 -17.38
N GLY A 43 -11.05 -4.96 -18.56
CA GLY A 43 -12.50 -4.85 -18.76
C GLY A 43 -12.92 -3.79 -19.76
N VAL A 44 -14.13 -3.31 -19.59
CA VAL A 44 -14.79 -2.39 -20.51
C VAL A 44 -15.29 -1.16 -19.74
N ILE A 45 -15.16 0.00 -20.36
CA ILE A 45 -15.81 1.24 -19.95
C ILE A 45 -16.71 1.66 -21.10
N ASP A 46 -18.01 1.80 -20.86
CA ASP A 46 -18.97 2.38 -21.80
C ASP A 46 -19.58 3.63 -21.20
N SER A 47 -19.47 4.75 -21.90
CA SER A 47 -20.04 6.03 -21.47
C SER A 47 -20.43 6.88 -22.68
N PRO A 48 -21.66 7.42 -22.67
CA PRO A 48 -22.10 8.34 -23.73
C PRO A 48 -21.31 9.65 -23.78
N ASP A 49 -20.62 9.98 -22.69
CA ASP A 49 -19.81 11.21 -22.56
C ASP A 49 -18.40 11.06 -23.18
N ILE A 50 -18.05 9.87 -23.67
CA ILE A 50 -16.79 9.64 -24.39
C ILE A 50 -16.97 10.08 -25.83
N PRO A 51 -16.15 11.04 -26.32
CA PRO A 51 -16.25 11.50 -27.71
C PRO A 51 -15.84 10.40 -28.70
N LEU A 52 -16.59 10.22 -29.77
CA LEU A 52 -16.33 9.21 -30.80
C LEU A 52 -15.11 9.55 -31.69
N ASN A 53 -14.75 10.83 -31.82
CA ASN A 53 -13.60 11.29 -32.60
C ASN A 53 -12.43 11.60 -31.68
N VAL A 54 -11.49 10.68 -31.58
CA VAL A 54 -10.50 10.73 -30.52
C VAL A 54 -9.09 10.79 -31.07
N SER A 55 -8.49 11.98 -31.04
CA SER A 55 -7.04 12.07 -30.93
C SER A 55 -6.66 12.03 -29.44
N ARG A 56 -5.56 11.38 -29.08
CA ARG A 56 -5.05 11.26 -27.71
C ARG A 56 -4.94 12.63 -26.99
N SER A 57 -4.48 13.66 -27.70
CA SER A 57 -4.35 15.01 -27.19
C SER A 57 -5.69 15.67 -26.86
N TYR A 58 -6.76 15.32 -27.58
CA TYR A 58 -8.08 15.83 -27.33
C TYR A 58 -8.69 15.21 -26.05
N LEU A 59 -8.57 13.91 -25.86
CA LEU A 59 -9.08 13.22 -24.68
C LEU A 59 -8.45 13.73 -23.38
N GLN A 60 -7.15 14.00 -23.39
CA GLN A 60 -6.45 14.48 -22.18
C GLN A 60 -6.90 15.89 -21.75
N SER A 61 -7.36 16.72 -22.70
CA SER A 61 -7.82 18.09 -22.43
C SER A 61 -9.33 18.19 -22.13
N ASP A 62 -10.11 17.15 -22.45
CA ASP A 62 -11.56 17.17 -22.34
C ASP A 62 -12.02 17.12 -20.86
N SER A 63 -12.90 18.05 -20.48
CA SER A 63 -13.43 18.14 -19.13
C SER A 63 -14.32 16.94 -18.75
N ASN A 64 -14.99 16.30 -19.72
CA ASN A 64 -15.83 15.12 -19.49
C ASN A 64 -14.97 13.89 -19.22
N VAL A 65 -13.84 13.76 -19.94
CA VAL A 65 -12.87 12.69 -19.69
C VAL A 65 -12.31 12.78 -18.25
N ARG A 66 -11.98 13.98 -17.77
CA ARG A 66 -11.56 14.17 -16.37
C ARG A 66 -12.65 13.79 -15.37
N LYS A 67 -13.92 14.10 -15.67
CA LYS A 67 -15.06 13.68 -14.82
C LYS A 67 -15.19 12.16 -14.79
N ILE A 68 -15.03 11.48 -15.93
CA ILE A 68 -15.04 10.02 -16.03
C ILE A 68 -13.88 9.41 -15.21
N SER A 69 -12.66 9.93 -15.37
CA SER A 69 -11.50 9.51 -14.60
C SER A 69 -11.74 9.61 -13.09
N ASN A 70 -12.17 10.77 -12.62
CA ASN A 70 -12.50 10.97 -11.20
C ASN A 70 -13.63 10.07 -10.70
N TYR A 71 -14.61 9.79 -11.55
CA TYR A 71 -15.70 8.88 -11.22
C TYR A 71 -15.20 7.44 -11.07
N ILE A 72 -14.34 6.98 -11.98
CA ILE A 72 -13.72 5.65 -11.93
C ILE A 72 -12.89 5.50 -10.66
N THR A 73 -11.99 6.45 -10.38
CA THR A 73 -11.18 6.50 -9.16
C THR A 73 -12.04 6.31 -7.91
N ARG A 74 -13.07 7.13 -7.79
CA ARG A 74 -13.98 7.08 -6.65
C ARG A 74 -14.68 5.72 -6.54
N LYS A 75 -15.20 5.17 -7.65
CA LYS A 75 -15.90 3.88 -7.66
C LYS A 75 -14.99 2.71 -7.34
N VAL A 76 -13.75 2.75 -7.80
CA VAL A 76 -12.74 1.73 -7.44
C VAL A 76 -12.44 1.80 -5.95
N ALA A 77 -12.15 2.98 -5.41
CA ALA A 77 -11.90 3.17 -3.99
C ALA A 77 -13.11 2.76 -3.12
N ASP A 78 -14.32 3.17 -3.50
CA ASP A 78 -15.54 2.80 -2.79
C ASP A 78 -15.75 1.28 -2.78
N ARG A 79 -15.45 0.60 -3.90
CA ARG A 79 -15.58 -0.88 -4.00
C ARG A 79 -14.51 -1.60 -3.17
N LEU A 80 -13.28 -1.12 -3.15
CA LEU A 80 -12.23 -1.69 -2.31
C LEU A 80 -12.57 -1.50 -0.82
N GLN A 81 -13.06 -0.33 -0.43
CA GLN A 81 -13.52 -0.05 0.92
C GLN A 81 -14.70 -0.97 1.33
N GLU A 82 -15.66 -1.17 0.44
CA GLU A 82 -16.78 -2.07 0.69
C GLU A 82 -16.30 -3.51 0.90
N LEU A 83 -15.42 -4.02 0.04
CA LEU A 83 -14.85 -5.37 0.18
C LEU A 83 -14.08 -5.51 1.49
N PHE A 84 -13.24 -4.53 1.83
CA PHE A 84 -12.52 -4.49 3.09
C PHE A 84 -13.46 -4.55 4.30
N THR A 85 -14.55 -3.79 4.27
CA THR A 85 -15.47 -3.67 5.42
C THR A 85 -16.41 -4.89 5.55
N THR A 86 -16.90 -5.42 4.42
CA THR A 86 -17.94 -6.46 4.42
C THR A 86 -17.40 -7.86 4.24
N MET A 87 -16.20 -8.01 3.67
CA MET A 87 -15.60 -9.30 3.29
C MET A 87 -14.09 -9.31 3.62
N ARG A 88 -13.72 -8.92 4.84
CA ARG A 88 -12.34 -8.74 5.29
C ARG A 88 -11.44 -9.95 4.97
N ALA A 89 -11.87 -11.15 5.29
CA ALA A 89 -11.08 -12.37 5.05
C ALA A 89 -10.83 -12.63 3.55
N ASP A 90 -11.82 -12.39 2.69
CA ASP A 90 -11.66 -12.51 1.24
C ASP A 90 -10.75 -11.41 0.67
N TYR A 91 -10.83 -10.22 1.24
CA TYR A 91 -9.94 -9.10 0.90
C TYR A 91 -8.48 -9.41 1.24
N GLU A 92 -8.21 -9.94 2.43
CA GLU A 92 -6.87 -10.36 2.86
C GLU A 92 -6.29 -11.47 1.99
N GLN A 93 -7.11 -12.46 1.57
CA GLN A 93 -6.67 -13.52 0.65
C GLN A 93 -6.27 -13.00 -0.74
N LYS A 94 -6.82 -11.86 -1.15
CA LYS A 94 -6.53 -11.21 -2.43
C LYS A 94 -5.48 -10.11 -2.32
N TRP A 95 -4.97 -9.87 -1.12
CA TRP A 95 -4.10 -8.72 -0.84
C TRP A 95 -2.86 -8.69 -1.71
N ASP A 96 -2.19 -9.82 -1.90
CA ASP A 96 -0.97 -9.92 -2.71
C ASP A 96 -1.21 -9.52 -4.18
N ASP A 97 -2.44 -9.71 -4.71
CA ASP A 97 -2.85 -9.27 -6.04
C ASP A 97 -3.29 -7.79 -6.07
N LEU A 98 -3.73 -7.23 -4.95
CA LEU A 98 -4.26 -5.85 -4.84
C LEU A 98 -3.21 -4.83 -4.43
N LYS A 99 -2.23 -5.24 -3.62
CA LYS A 99 -1.25 -4.38 -2.95
C LYS A 99 -0.61 -3.37 -3.92
N ILE A 100 -0.07 -3.84 -5.03
CA ILE A 100 0.65 -3.00 -5.98
C ILE A 100 -0.22 -1.88 -6.59
N PHE A 101 -1.51 -2.16 -6.87
CA PHE A 101 -2.45 -1.16 -7.41
C PHE A 101 -2.76 -0.09 -6.36
N ILE A 102 -2.94 -0.52 -5.11
CA ILE A 102 -3.29 0.36 -4.01
C ILE A 102 -2.09 1.24 -3.65
N GLU A 103 -0.89 0.67 -3.53
CA GLU A 103 0.34 1.42 -3.28
C GLU A 103 0.62 2.44 -4.38
N TYR A 104 0.52 2.02 -5.64
CA TYR A 104 0.75 2.93 -6.76
C TYR A 104 -0.28 4.07 -6.76
N GLY A 105 -1.55 3.76 -6.48
CA GLY A 105 -2.59 4.78 -6.33
C GLY A 105 -2.31 5.76 -5.19
N ILE A 106 -1.89 5.27 -4.02
CA ILE A 106 -1.53 6.09 -2.86
C ILE A 106 -0.37 7.04 -3.19
N ILE A 107 0.65 6.55 -3.86
CA ILE A 107 1.85 7.34 -4.19
C ILE A 107 1.55 8.42 -5.23
N THR A 108 0.62 8.16 -6.16
CA THR A 108 0.41 9.02 -7.34
C THR A 108 -0.86 9.86 -7.34
N ASP A 109 -1.85 9.51 -6.51
CA ASP A 109 -3.15 10.19 -6.44
C ASP A 109 -3.55 10.50 -5.00
N GLU A 110 -3.40 11.76 -4.59
CA GLU A 110 -3.68 12.19 -3.21
C GLU A 110 -5.15 11.97 -2.80
N LYS A 111 -6.10 12.12 -3.72
CA LYS A 111 -7.53 11.88 -3.43
C LYS A 111 -7.84 10.40 -3.25
N PHE A 112 -7.12 9.54 -3.99
CA PHE A 112 -7.20 8.11 -3.77
C PHE A 112 -6.55 7.74 -2.43
N ALA A 113 -5.38 8.30 -2.12
CA ALA A 113 -4.65 8.05 -0.90
C ALA A 113 -5.48 8.33 0.35
N GLU A 114 -6.18 9.48 0.41
CA GLU A 114 -7.06 9.85 1.54
C GLU A 114 -8.10 8.77 1.88
N LYS A 115 -8.59 8.04 0.88
CA LYS A 115 -9.52 6.92 1.09
C LYS A 115 -8.79 5.61 1.34
N ALA A 116 -7.70 5.38 0.62
CA ALA A 116 -7.01 4.11 0.58
C ALA A 116 -6.31 3.78 1.91
N GLU A 117 -5.91 4.76 2.70
CA GLU A 117 -5.34 4.55 4.04
C GLU A 117 -6.25 3.68 4.93
N SER A 118 -7.57 3.80 4.77
CA SER A 118 -8.54 3.05 5.57
C SER A 118 -8.67 1.56 5.20
N PHE A 119 -8.19 1.15 4.02
CA PHE A 119 -8.23 -0.23 3.53
C PHE A 119 -6.87 -0.74 3.00
N MET A 120 -5.82 0.08 3.06
CA MET A 120 -4.45 -0.36 2.84
C MET A 120 -4.04 -1.33 3.95
N LEU A 121 -3.52 -2.49 3.59
CA LEU A 121 -3.09 -3.49 4.55
C LEU A 121 -1.57 -3.63 4.58
N TRP A 122 -1.08 -3.93 5.78
CA TRP A 122 0.29 -4.37 6.02
C TRP A 122 0.28 -5.82 6.47
N LYS A 123 1.17 -6.61 5.90
CA LYS A 123 1.32 -8.03 6.22
C LYS A 123 2.49 -8.21 7.18
N THR A 124 2.28 -8.96 8.25
CA THR A 124 3.34 -9.30 9.20
C THR A 124 4.06 -10.58 8.78
N THR A 125 5.23 -10.82 9.34
CA THR A 125 5.98 -12.08 9.15
C THR A 125 5.24 -13.31 9.68
N GLU A 126 4.22 -13.10 10.54
CA GLU A 126 3.32 -14.17 11.01
C GLU A 126 2.10 -14.37 10.07
N GLY A 127 2.04 -13.67 8.95
CA GLY A 127 0.94 -13.77 7.98
C GLY A 127 -0.37 -13.11 8.41
N LYS A 128 -0.34 -12.21 9.37
CA LYS A 128 -1.49 -11.39 9.78
C LYS A 128 -1.54 -10.11 8.98
N TYR A 129 -2.73 -9.56 8.81
CA TYR A 129 -2.98 -8.34 8.04
C TYR A 129 -3.62 -7.27 8.93
N PHE A 130 -3.10 -6.05 8.83
CA PHE A 130 -3.56 -4.90 9.60
C PHE A 130 -3.60 -3.65 8.72
N THR A 131 -4.52 -2.74 9.01
CA THR A 131 -4.34 -1.34 8.56
C THR A 131 -3.24 -0.68 9.38
N ALA A 132 -2.74 0.46 8.92
CA ALA A 132 -1.72 1.22 9.65
C ALA A 132 -2.16 1.56 11.08
N GLU A 133 -3.41 1.95 11.26
CA GLU A 133 -4.02 2.27 12.57
C GLU A 133 -4.08 1.02 13.47
N GLU A 134 -4.60 -0.10 12.94
CA GLU A 134 -4.66 -1.36 13.66
C GLU A 134 -3.26 -1.82 14.08
N TYR A 135 -2.28 -1.76 13.18
CA TYR A 135 -0.91 -2.19 13.45
C TYR A 135 -0.22 -1.32 14.49
N LYS A 136 -0.41 -0.01 14.40
CA LYS A 136 0.11 0.95 15.38
C LYS A 136 -0.37 0.61 16.79
N GLU A 137 -1.65 0.29 16.96
CA GLU A 137 -2.21 -0.13 18.26
C GLU A 137 -1.56 -1.42 18.78
N VAL A 138 -1.26 -2.38 17.90
CA VAL A 138 -0.61 -3.63 18.26
C VAL A 138 0.81 -3.41 18.77
N VAL A 139 1.60 -2.56 18.10
CA VAL A 139 3.04 -2.45 18.38
C VAL A 139 3.42 -1.29 19.31
N LYS A 140 2.59 -0.27 19.47
CA LYS A 140 2.94 0.96 20.23
C LYS A 140 3.44 0.68 21.64
N GLY A 141 2.92 -0.35 22.31
CA GLY A 141 3.31 -0.68 23.69
C GLY A 141 4.77 -1.13 23.81
N ASN A 142 5.32 -1.78 22.78
CA ASN A 142 6.68 -2.32 22.79
C ASN A 142 7.61 -1.68 21.77
N GLN A 143 7.08 -1.05 20.72
CA GLN A 143 7.86 -0.48 19.62
C GLN A 143 7.76 1.05 19.55
N THR A 144 7.61 1.72 20.70
CA THR A 144 7.74 3.18 20.79
C THR A 144 9.11 3.55 21.31
N ASP A 145 9.79 4.49 20.64
CA ASP A 145 11.09 4.98 21.05
C ASP A 145 10.99 6.02 22.18
N LYS A 146 12.13 6.43 22.73
CA LYS A 146 12.24 7.42 23.81
C LYS A 146 11.62 8.80 23.48
N ASN A 147 11.42 9.10 22.21
CA ASN A 147 10.83 10.36 21.76
C ASN A 147 9.31 10.24 21.54
N GLY A 148 8.71 9.08 21.80
CA GLY A 148 7.31 8.82 21.59
C GLY A 148 6.96 8.44 20.14
N THR A 149 7.95 8.22 19.27
CA THR A 149 7.74 7.78 17.88
C THR A 149 7.54 6.29 17.84
N VAL A 150 6.48 5.83 17.18
CA VAL A 150 6.23 4.40 16.95
C VAL A 150 7.16 3.90 15.83
N VAL A 151 7.85 2.80 16.09
CA VAL A 151 8.80 2.20 15.16
C VAL A 151 8.19 0.96 14.53
N PHE A 152 7.92 1.02 13.25
CA PHE A 152 7.48 -0.12 12.45
C PHE A 152 8.70 -0.86 11.92
N LEU A 153 9.01 -2.02 12.50
CA LEU A 153 10.07 -2.87 11.98
C LEU A 153 9.60 -3.58 10.73
N TYR A 154 10.47 -3.69 9.74
CA TYR A 154 10.15 -4.39 8.51
C TYR A 154 11.32 -5.20 7.95
N VAL A 155 11.02 -6.16 7.10
CA VAL A 155 11.96 -7.00 6.37
C VAL A 155 11.54 -7.08 4.90
N ASP A 156 12.53 -7.05 4.01
CA ASP A 156 12.34 -7.21 2.56
C ASP A 156 12.46 -8.68 2.10
N ASP A 157 13.26 -9.49 2.78
CA ASP A 157 13.38 -10.93 2.55
C ASP A 157 13.36 -11.69 3.88
N PRO A 158 12.18 -12.22 4.27
CA PRO A 158 12.05 -12.96 5.54
C PRO A 158 12.87 -14.23 5.61
N VAL A 159 13.18 -14.85 4.47
CA VAL A 159 13.95 -16.11 4.42
C VAL A 159 15.44 -15.84 4.63
N GLU A 160 15.99 -14.91 3.86
CA GLU A 160 17.40 -14.51 3.98
C GLU A 160 17.71 -13.93 5.37
N LYS A 161 16.79 -13.16 5.94
CA LYS A 161 16.99 -12.39 7.18
C LYS A 161 16.37 -13.05 8.41
N ASN A 162 16.16 -14.36 8.38
CA ASN A 162 15.51 -15.10 9.47
C ASN A 162 16.17 -14.91 10.84
N SER A 163 17.50 -14.81 10.90
CA SER A 163 18.22 -14.60 12.18
C SER A 163 17.88 -13.26 12.85
N PHE A 164 17.65 -12.21 12.06
CA PHE A 164 17.20 -10.92 12.56
C PHE A 164 15.75 -10.98 13.05
N LEU A 165 14.90 -11.74 12.34
CA LEU A 165 13.50 -11.95 12.74
C LEU A 165 13.40 -12.69 14.07
N GLU A 166 14.19 -13.76 14.27
CA GLU A 166 14.24 -14.46 15.55
C GLU A 166 14.70 -13.55 16.70
N SER A 167 15.69 -12.68 16.44
CA SER A 167 16.14 -11.70 17.42
C SER A 167 15.05 -10.66 17.75
N ALA A 168 14.31 -10.18 16.76
CA ALA A 168 13.19 -9.28 16.95
C ALA A 168 12.06 -9.95 17.77
N LYS A 169 11.72 -11.18 17.41
CA LYS A 169 10.72 -12.01 18.10
C LYS A 169 11.08 -12.28 19.55
N ALA A 170 12.35 -12.55 19.84
CA ALA A 170 12.84 -12.73 21.21
C ALA A 170 12.68 -11.48 22.08
N LYS A 171 12.64 -10.28 21.47
CA LYS A 171 12.34 -9.00 22.13
C LYS A 171 10.83 -8.70 22.19
N GLY A 172 9.99 -9.57 21.65
CA GLY A 172 8.55 -9.35 21.54
C GLY A 172 8.19 -8.27 20.53
N TYR A 173 9.04 -8.02 19.52
CA TYR A 173 8.76 -7.10 18.44
C TYR A 173 8.01 -7.82 17.31
N ASP A 174 7.07 -7.13 16.71
CA ASP A 174 6.40 -7.55 15.48
C ASP A 174 7.11 -6.92 14.27
N VAL A 175 7.12 -7.63 13.15
CA VAL A 175 7.85 -7.22 11.94
C VAL A 175 6.95 -7.35 10.72
N LEU A 176 6.89 -6.29 9.91
CA LEU A 176 6.18 -6.24 8.64
C LEU A 176 7.00 -6.87 7.51
N VAL A 177 6.32 -7.41 6.53
CA VAL A 177 6.92 -7.86 5.26
C VAL A 177 6.74 -6.74 4.23
N MET A 178 7.85 -6.21 3.72
CA MET A 178 7.91 -5.16 2.71
C MET A 178 8.80 -5.64 1.56
N ASP A 179 8.29 -6.63 0.81
CA ASP A 179 8.99 -7.35 -0.28
C ASP A 179 8.55 -6.90 -1.69
N GLY A 180 7.62 -5.93 -1.73
CA GLY A 180 7.08 -5.37 -2.97
C GLY A 180 7.99 -4.30 -3.58
N GLN A 181 7.87 -4.12 -4.89
CA GLN A 181 8.68 -3.14 -5.65
C GLN A 181 8.37 -1.68 -5.26
N LEU A 182 7.16 -1.41 -4.79
CA LEU A 182 6.72 -0.06 -4.41
C LEU A 182 6.86 0.22 -2.91
N ASP A 183 7.17 -0.79 -2.09
CA ASP A 183 7.20 -0.64 -0.63
C ASP A 183 8.11 0.50 -0.15
N ASN A 184 9.30 0.66 -0.73
CA ASN A 184 10.19 1.75 -0.37
C ASN A 184 9.59 3.14 -0.70
N HIS A 185 8.87 3.26 -1.81
CA HIS A 185 8.20 4.50 -2.18
C HIS A 185 7.01 4.77 -1.27
N TYR A 186 6.26 3.72 -0.93
CA TYR A 186 5.15 3.80 0.00
C TYR A 186 5.62 4.18 1.41
N VAL A 187 6.68 3.59 1.92
CA VAL A 187 7.29 3.94 3.22
C VAL A 187 7.66 5.42 3.27
N ASN A 188 8.36 5.93 2.25
CA ASN A 188 8.72 7.34 2.16
C ASN A 188 7.48 8.26 2.13
N TRP A 189 6.46 7.86 1.37
CA TRP A 189 5.18 8.57 1.32
C TRP A 189 4.53 8.60 2.70
N TYR A 190 4.41 7.45 3.38
CA TYR A 190 3.78 7.33 4.70
C TYR A 190 4.50 8.20 5.74
N GLU A 191 5.83 8.11 5.85
CA GLU A 191 6.62 8.92 6.79
C GLU A 191 6.56 10.42 6.49
N SER A 192 6.30 10.79 5.24
CA SER A 192 6.10 12.20 4.89
C SER A 192 4.82 12.79 5.49
N LYS A 193 3.78 11.97 5.61
CA LYS A 193 2.44 12.35 6.12
C LYS A 193 2.30 12.11 7.63
N HIS A 194 2.88 11.04 8.17
CA HIS A 194 2.75 10.60 9.57
C HIS A 194 4.06 10.76 10.33
N LYS A 195 4.22 11.90 11.04
CA LYS A 195 5.48 12.25 11.72
C LYS A 195 5.66 11.55 13.08
N ASP A 196 4.67 10.88 13.57
CA ASP A 196 4.64 10.17 14.84
C ASP A 196 5.01 8.69 14.72
N ALA A 197 5.36 8.25 13.50
CA ALA A 197 5.81 6.90 13.20
C ALA A 197 6.96 6.89 12.20
N ARG A 198 7.77 5.84 12.23
CA ARG A 198 8.86 5.61 11.27
C ARG A 198 9.06 4.13 11.00
N PHE A 199 9.57 3.82 9.82
CA PHE A 199 9.95 2.46 9.45
C PHE A 199 11.43 2.23 9.67
N VAL A 200 11.78 1.05 10.18
CA VAL A 200 13.17 0.65 10.40
C VAL A 200 13.35 -0.79 9.94
N ARG A 201 14.32 -1.01 9.06
CA ARG A 201 14.64 -2.36 8.59
C ARG A 201 15.32 -3.15 9.68
N VAL A 202 14.90 -4.40 9.90
CA VAL A 202 15.39 -5.23 11.02
C VAL A 202 16.88 -5.53 11.00
N ASP A 203 17.51 -5.46 9.83
CA ASP A 203 18.95 -5.71 9.62
C ASP A 203 19.79 -4.41 9.56
N SER A 204 19.19 -3.24 9.79
CA SER A 204 19.89 -1.95 9.71
C SER A 204 20.87 -1.71 10.85
N ASP A 205 20.67 -2.34 12.02
CA ASP A 205 21.56 -2.30 13.17
C ASP A 205 21.30 -3.53 14.07
N VAL A 206 22.06 -3.66 15.17
CA VAL A 206 21.76 -4.65 16.21
C VAL A 206 20.42 -4.36 16.86
N ILE A 207 19.70 -5.42 17.23
CA ILE A 207 18.30 -5.36 17.68
C ILE A 207 18.07 -4.37 18.82
N ASP A 208 19.02 -4.22 19.73
CA ASP A 208 18.94 -3.31 20.88
C ASP A 208 18.98 -1.83 20.49
N LYS A 209 19.44 -1.49 19.29
CA LYS A 209 19.53 -0.13 18.77
C LYS A 209 18.41 0.25 17.80
N LEU A 210 17.66 -0.71 17.28
CA LEU A 210 16.59 -0.45 16.31
C LEU A 210 15.51 0.45 16.91
N ILE A 211 15.19 0.25 18.20
CA ILE A 211 14.22 1.06 18.94
C ILE A 211 14.94 1.63 20.15
N GLN A 212 15.26 2.93 20.11
CA GLN A 212 15.95 3.61 21.20
C GLN A 212 14.97 3.82 22.35
N LYS A 213 15.08 3.01 23.39
CA LYS A 213 14.35 3.17 24.65
C LYS A 213 15.19 3.94 25.66
N ASP A 214 14.55 4.58 26.62
CA ASP A 214 15.27 5.13 27.77
C ASP A 214 16.04 4.00 28.46
N GLU A 215 17.32 4.17 28.66
CA GLU A 215 18.12 3.28 29.51
C GLU A 215 17.54 3.35 30.91
N THR A 216 16.78 2.36 31.30
CA THR A 216 16.54 2.11 32.71
C THR A 216 17.90 1.84 33.31
N LEU A 217 18.45 2.82 34.05
CA LEU A 217 19.61 2.66 34.91
C LEU A 217 19.39 1.36 35.70
N LYS A 218 20.03 0.29 35.31
CA LYS A 218 20.26 -0.82 36.19
C LYS A 218 21.17 -0.28 37.28
N MET A 219 20.57 0.20 38.36
CA MET A 219 21.28 0.32 39.60
C MET A 219 21.84 -1.05 39.94
N SER A 220 23.11 -1.27 39.61
CA SER A 220 23.86 -2.30 40.26
C SER A 220 23.99 -1.86 41.73
N LEU A 221 23.09 -2.38 42.56
CA LEU A 221 23.37 -2.52 43.97
C LEU A 221 24.55 -3.48 44.08
N SER A 222 25.77 -2.89 44.11
CA SER A 222 26.90 -3.60 44.66
C SER A 222 26.56 -3.82 46.13
N GLU A 223 26.35 -5.07 46.51
CA GLU A 223 26.50 -5.52 47.88
C GLU A 223 27.94 -5.19 48.29
N ALA A 224 28.08 -4.15 49.12
CA ALA A 224 29.25 -3.96 49.93
C ALA A 224 28.86 -4.32 51.36
N GLN A 225 29.47 -5.38 51.82
CA GLN A 225 29.60 -5.73 53.22
C GLN A 225 30.17 -4.59 54.06
#